data_1347b2c91783c2dd741f4fc517efe21d
#
_entry.id   1347b2c91783c2dd741f4fc517efe21d
#
_cell.length_a   1.000
_cell.length_b   1.000
_cell.length_c   1.000
_cell.angle_alpha   90.00
_cell.angle_beta   90.00
_cell.angle_gamma   90.00
#
_symmetry.space_group_name_H-M   'P 1'
#
loop_
_entity.id
_entity.type
_entity.pdbx_description
1 polymer ?
#
loop_
_entity_poly.entity_id
_entity_poly.type
_entity_poly.pdbx_seq_one_letter_code
_entity_poly.pdbx_strand_id
1 'polypeptide(L)'
;QPTKSFEIGLFETVIFNRENQFEFQYLNPMIFYRVVESSIGSPDNVLLGMNANYTFGGHFQVYGQLVLDELKLNEFKAGTGWWANKFGYQLGLKYYNALNIDHLDLQIEYNTVRPYTYSHGRELSVFPEASTASYSHNSQPLAHPLGANFKEVLLSAKYQWSDKFYFQGRMMFSKYGEDGPEDNFGNNILLVNTGRNMDFGNETAQGFQTEIMMLGFNASYQLMYNYYLDLDVLYRKSDSELTSKQIDTKYISLGLRVNMGREQLDY
;
A
#
# COMPACT_ATOMS: atom_id res chain seq x y z
N GLN A 1 -16.90 -14.29 -10.16
CA GLN A 1 -16.13 -13.99 -11.37
C GLN A 1 -17.09 -13.78 -12.56
N PRO A 2 -17.11 -12.61 -13.21
CA PRO A 2 -17.98 -12.36 -14.38
C PRO A 2 -17.61 -13.22 -15.60
N THR A 3 -16.32 -13.48 -15.81
CA THR A 3 -15.79 -14.36 -16.86
C THR A 3 -14.50 -15.02 -16.38
N LYS A 4 -13.96 -15.98 -17.14
CA LYS A 4 -12.64 -16.59 -16.85
C LYS A 4 -11.48 -15.59 -16.99
N SER A 5 -11.68 -14.50 -17.76
CA SER A 5 -10.65 -13.49 -18.05
C SER A 5 -10.80 -12.21 -17.22
N PHE A 6 -11.95 -11.99 -16.61
CA PHE A 6 -12.25 -10.79 -15.82
C PHE A 6 -12.75 -11.16 -14.44
N GLU A 7 -12.12 -10.57 -13.44
CA GLU A 7 -12.49 -10.74 -12.04
C GLU A 7 -12.72 -9.35 -11.44
N ILE A 8 -13.74 -9.26 -10.59
CA ILE A 8 -14.02 -8.09 -9.79
C ILE A 8 -14.35 -8.53 -8.37
N GLY A 9 -13.80 -7.85 -7.40
CA GLY A 9 -14.07 -8.03 -5.99
C GLY A 9 -14.44 -6.71 -5.34
N LEU A 10 -15.41 -6.76 -4.44
CA LEU A 10 -15.74 -5.66 -3.54
C LEU A 10 -15.35 -6.07 -2.14
N PHE A 11 -14.81 -5.14 -1.38
CA PHE A 11 -14.49 -5.37 0.02
C PHE A 11 -14.83 -4.14 0.85
N GLU A 12 -15.08 -4.40 2.10
CA GLU A 12 -15.32 -3.38 3.10
C GLU A 12 -14.58 -3.78 4.38
N THR A 13 -14.05 -2.80 5.07
CA THR A 13 -13.37 -3.01 6.35
C THR A 13 -13.75 -1.92 7.32
N VAL A 14 -13.76 -2.24 8.59
CA VAL A 14 -14.05 -1.30 9.67
C VAL A 14 -13.00 -1.38 10.75
N ILE A 15 -12.50 -0.23 11.17
CA ILE A 15 -11.71 -0.07 12.39
C ILE A 15 -12.57 0.62 13.42
N PHE A 16 -12.77 -0.05 14.53
CA PHE A 16 -13.52 0.51 15.66
C PHE A 16 -12.72 0.40 16.94
N ASN A 17 -12.92 1.35 17.81
CA ASN A 17 -12.32 1.36 19.14
C ASN A 17 -13.42 1.46 20.19
N ARG A 18 -13.46 0.47 21.09
CA ARG A 18 -14.35 0.41 22.24
C ARG A 18 -13.53 0.00 23.46
N GLU A 19 -13.54 0.83 24.48
CA GLU A 19 -12.85 0.50 25.72
C GLU A 19 -13.53 -0.69 26.41
N ASN A 20 -12.79 -1.81 26.53
CA ASN A 20 -13.24 -3.07 27.16
C ASN A 20 -14.56 -3.63 26.62
N GLN A 21 -14.93 -3.29 25.39
CA GLN A 21 -16.17 -3.74 24.75
C GLN A 21 -15.90 -4.27 23.35
N PHE A 22 -16.81 -5.09 22.89
CA PHE A 22 -16.78 -5.67 21.57
C PHE A 22 -18.04 -5.27 20.79
N GLU A 23 -17.91 -4.95 19.50
CA GLU A 23 -19.05 -4.51 18.69
C GLU A 23 -19.60 -5.69 17.87
N PHE A 24 -20.64 -6.32 18.39
CA PHE A 24 -21.25 -7.49 17.75
C PHE A 24 -21.85 -7.22 16.37
N GLN A 25 -22.24 -5.97 16.09
CA GLN A 25 -22.85 -5.59 14.81
C GLN A 25 -21.87 -5.70 13.66
N TYR A 26 -20.57 -5.58 13.93
CA TYR A 26 -19.50 -5.74 12.93
C TYR A 26 -19.05 -7.20 12.73
N LEU A 27 -19.62 -8.16 13.46
CA LEU A 27 -19.38 -9.58 13.21
C LEU A 27 -20.19 -10.14 12.04
N ASN A 28 -21.05 -9.35 11.44
CA ASN A 28 -21.77 -9.78 10.25
C ASN A 28 -20.76 -10.05 9.11
N PRO A 29 -20.72 -11.26 8.53
CA PRO A 29 -19.79 -11.56 7.42
C PRO A 29 -20.20 -10.91 6.09
N MET A 30 -21.36 -10.28 6.02
CA MET A 30 -21.81 -9.54 4.85
C MET A 30 -21.28 -8.12 4.91
N ILE A 31 -20.76 -7.62 3.78
CA ILE A 31 -20.38 -6.21 3.63
C ILE A 31 -21.64 -5.35 3.87
N PHE A 32 -21.49 -4.15 4.37
CA PHE A 32 -22.48 -3.08 4.71
C PHE A 32 -22.12 -2.42 6.05
N TYR A 33 -20.85 -2.44 6.44
CA TYR A 33 -20.38 -1.84 7.70
C TYR A 33 -20.63 -0.34 7.72
N ARG A 34 -20.57 0.33 6.57
CA ARG A 34 -20.91 1.77 6.47
C ARG A 34 -22.36 2.04 6.87
N VAL A 35 -23.28 1.14 6.53
CA VAL A 35 -24.68 1.26 6.94
C VAL A 35 -24.82 1.04 8.45
N VAL A 36 -24.08 0.07 8.99
CA VAL A 36 -24.05 -0.21 10.43
C VAL A 36 -23.49 0.99 11.18
N GLU A 37 -22.34 1.53 10.78
CA GLU A 37 -21.72 2.71 11.38
C GLU A 37 -22.67 3.90 11.40
N SER A 38 -23.29 4.20 10.27
CA SER A 38 -24.29 5.27 10.16
C SER A 38 -25.49 5.04 11.08
N SER A 39 -25.93 3.79 11.24
CA SER A 39 -27.08 3.41 12.08
C SER A 39 -26.80 3.55 13.58
N ILE A 40 -25.59 3.21 14.02
CA ILE A 40 -25.19 3.34 15.43
C ILE A 40 -24.63 4.73 15.78
N GLY A 41 -24.40 5.58 14.74
CA GLY A 41 -23.89 6.94 14.92
C GLY A 41 -22.49 6.97 15.55
N SER A 42 -21.66 5.96 15.25
CA SER A 42 -20.33 5.84 15.84
C SER A 42 -19.27 6.59 15.01
N PRO A 43 -18.15 6.98 15.63
CA PRO A 43 -17.03 7.60 14.94
C PRO A 43 -16.04 6.55 14.39
N ASP A 44 -16.52 5.40 13.92
CA ASP A 44 -15.69 4.32 13.41
C ASP A 44 -15.14 4.65 12.02
N ASN A 45 -14.08 4.00 11.62
CA ASN A 45 -13.48 4.19 10.30
C ASN A 45 -13.87 3.04 9.38
N VAL A 46 -14.72 3.31 8.40
CA VAL A 46 -15.17 2.34 7.41
C VAL A 46 -14.57 2.66 6.04
N LEU A 47 -13.84 1.71 5.50
CA LEU A 47 -13.22 1.79 4.18
C LEU A 47 -13.97 0.88 3.21
N LEU A 48 -14.34 1.42 2.05
CA LEU A 48 -14.91 0.69 0.93
C LEU A 48 -13.85 0.47 -0.14
N GLY A 49 -13.79 -0.72 -0.72
CA GLY A 49 -12.83 -0.98 -1.76
C GLY A 49 -13.36 -1.85 -2.89
N MET A 50 -12.71 -1.71 -4.02
CA MET A 50 -12.94 -2.52 -5.22
C MET A 50 -11.59 -2.91 -5.80
N ASN A 51 -11.46 -4.17 -6.18
CA ASN A 51 -10.35 -4.65 -6.98
C ASN A 51 -10.89 -5.30 -8.26
N ALA A 52 -10.12 -5.16 -9.33
CA ALA A 52 -10.43 -5.77 -10.61
C ALA A 52 -9.15 -6.26 -11.28
N ASN A 53 -9.25 -7.36 -12.02
CA ASN A 53 -8.21 -7.78 -12.93
C ASN A 53 -8.80 -8.30 -14.23
N TYR A 54 -8.06 -8.10 -15.31
CA TYR A 54 -8.44 -8.54 -16.64
C TYR A 54 -7.22 -9.09 -17.38
N THR A 55 -7.32 -10.37 -17.77
CA THR A 55 -6.29 -11.07 -18.55
C THR A 55 -6.72 -11.16 -20.02
N PHE A 56 -5.85 -10.73 -20.93
CA PHE A 56 -6.13 -10.70 -22.37
C PHE A 56 -4.90 -11.05 -23.20
N GLY A 57 -5.13 -11.45 -24.44
CA GLY A 57 -4.07 -11.79 -25.40
C GLY A 57 -3.15 -12.93 -24.96
N GLY A 58 -3.52 -13.70 -23.94
CA GLY A 58 -2.71 -14.79 -23.40
C GLY A 58 -1.46 -14.37 -22.61
N HIS A 59 -1.04 -13.11 -22.72
CA HIS A 59 0.22 -12.61 -22.15
C HIS A 59 0.07 -11.39 -21.24
N PHE A 60 -1.06 -10.70 -21.27
CA PHE A 60 -1.24 -9.44 -20.54
C PHE A 60 -2.27 -9.57 -19.43
N GLN A 61 -1.98 -8.97 -18.30
CA GLN A 61 -2.94 -8.78 -17.23
C GLN A 61 -2.90 -7.33 -16.76
N VAL A 62 -4.03 -6.63 -16.87
CA VAL A 62 -4.26 -5.35 -16.21
C VAL A 62 -4.99 -5.60 -14.90
N TYR A 63 -4.57 -4.94 -13.86
CA TYR A 63 -5.24 -5.02 -12.55
C TYR A 63 -5.26 -3.66 -11.88
N GLY A 64 -6.18 -3.51 -10.94
CA GLY A 64 -6.28 -2.29 -10.14
C GLY A 64 -7.08 -2.49 -8.89
N GLN A 65 -6.87 -1.58 -7.96
CA GLN A 65 -7.62 -1.46 -6.73
C GLN A 65 -7.98 0.00 -6.49
N LEU A 66 -9.16 0.24 -5.96
CA LEU A 66 -9.63 1.53 -5.47
C LEU A 66 -10.06 1.35 -4.02
N VAL A 67 -9.64 2.25 -3.16
CA VAL A 67 -10.10 2.35 -1.77
C VAL A 67 -10.69 3.73 -1.56
N LEU A 68 -11.87 3.78 -0.99
CA LEU A 68 -12.56 4.99 -0.56
C LEU A 68 -12.71 4.95 0.96
N ASP A 69 -12.16 5.94 1.62
CA ASP A 69 -12.32 6.20 3.05
C ASP A 69 -13.47 7.21 3.23
N GLU A 70 -13.32 8.42 2.70
CA GLU A 70 -14.37 9.44 2.64
C GLU A 70 -14.40 10.11 1.27
N LEU A 71 -15.59 10.40 0.74
CA LEU A 71 -15.73 11.07 -0.54
C LEU A 71 -16.94 11.99 -0.58
N LYS A 72 -16.70 13.29 -0.77
CA LYS A 72 -17.73 14.29 -1.03
C LYS A 72 -17.72 14.65 -2.52
N LEU A 73 -18.63 14.06 -3.27
CA LEU A 73 -18.66 14.14 -4.74
C LEU A 73 -18.70 15.57 -5.28
N ASN A 74 -19.37 16.50 -4.60
CA ASN A 74 -19.45 17.89 -5.04
C ASN A 74 -18.09 18.57 -4.98
N GLU A 75 -17.34 18.38 -3.90
CA GLU A 75 -15.98 18.92 -3.73
C GLU A 75 -14.99 18.22 -4.67
N PHE A 76 -15.18 16.93 -4.90
CA PHE A 76 -14.36 16.17 -5.86
C PHE A 76 -14.55 16.72 -7.28
N LYS A 77 -15.80 16.92 -7.72
CA LYS A 77 -16.12 17.47 -9.05
C LYS A 77 -15.66 18.93 -9.22
N ALA A 78 -15.72 19.71 -8.14
CA ALA A 78 -15.26 21.10 -8.14
C ALA A 78 -13.72 21.23 -8.14
N GLY A 79 -12.98 20.14 -7.90
CA GLY A 79 -11.51 20.16 -7.87
C GLY A 79 -10.94 21.03 -6.76
N THR A 80 -11.67 21.21 -5.64
CA THR A 80 -11.30 22.13 -4.55
C THR A 80 -10.12 21.66 -3.73
N GLY A 81 -9.66 20.40 -3.89
CA GLY A 81 -8.66 19.82 -3.01
C GLY A 81 -9.15 19.63 -1.56
N TRP A 82 -10.44 19.35 -1.38
CA TRP A 82 -11.06 19.13 -0.07
C TRP A 82 -10.36 18.00 0.68
N TRP A 83 -9.96 18.26 1.93
CA TRP A 83 -9.15 17.34 2.74
C TRP A 83 -9.84 15.98 2.99
N ALA A 84 -11.16 15.98 3.20
CA ALA A 84 -11.92 14.77 3.47
C ALA A 84 -12.27 13.96 2.20
N ASN A 85 -11.80 14.34 1.02
CA ASN A 85 -11.79 13.45 -0.12
C ASN A 85 -10.60 12.50 -0.02
N LYS A 86 -10.78 11.44 0.77
CA LYS A 86 -9.78 10.44 1.15
C LYS A 86 -9.97 9.18 0.32
N PHE A 87 -9.01 8.91 -0.52
CA PHE A 87 -9.00 7.70 -1.36
C PHE A 87 -7.58 7.36 -1.82
N GLY A 88 -7.41 6.11 -2.19
CA GLY A 88 -6.19 5.63 -2.83
C GLY A 88 -6.52 4.69 -3.98
N TYR A 89 -5.62 4.61 -4.96
CA TYR A 89 -5.76 3.63 -6.03
C TYR A 89 -4.41 3.07 -6.47
N GLN A 90 -4.49 1.86 -6.99
CA GLN A 90 -3.41 1.10 -7.61
C GLN A 90 -3.83 0.74 -9.03
N LEU A 91 -2.91 0.86 -9.98
CA LEU A 91 -3.06 0.38 -11.36
C LEU A 91 -1.79 -0.36 -11.75
N GLY A 92 -1.94 -1.54 -12.33
CA GLY A 92 -0.81 -2.34 -12.75
C GLY A 92 -1.03 -3.07 -14.06
N LEU A 93 0.08 -3.34 -14.74
CA LEU A 93 0.14 -4.16 -15.95
C LEU A 93 1.24 -5.20 -15.78
N LYS A 94 0.91 -6.46 -16.08
CA LYS A 94 1.86 -7.57 -16.20
C LYS A 94 1.90 -8.04 -17.65
N TYR A 95 3.11 -8.35 -18.11
CA TYR A 95 3.38 -8.91 -19.43
C TYR A 95 4.18 -10.20 -19.26
N TYR A 96 3.50 -11.32 -19.43
CA TYR A 96 4.06 -12.66 -19.28
C TYR A 96 4.72 -13.12 -20.58
N ASN A 97 5.84 -13.84 -20.49
CA ASN A 97 6.66 -14.23 -21.63
C ASN A 97 6.94 -13.04 -22.56
N ALA A 98 7.37 -11.94 -21.96
CA ALA A 98 7.54 -10.67 -22.61
C ALA A 98 8.49 -10.77 -23.82
N LEU A 99 8.16 -10.05 -24.90
CA LEU A 99 8.95 -10.05 -26.13
C LEU A 99 9.14 -11.44 -26.77
N ASN A 100 8.23 -12.39 -26.50
CA ASN A 100 8.34 -13.81 -26.87
C ASN A 100 9.57 -14.52 -26.27
N ILE A 101 10.07 -14.04 -25.15
CA ILE A 101 11.10 -14.71 -24.36
C ILE A 101 10.39 -15.52 -23.27
N ASP A 102 10.50 -16.85 -23.34
CA ASP A 102 9.89 -17.73 -22.35
C ASP A 102 10.38 -17.42 -20.95
N HIS A 103 9.44 -17.39 -19.99
CA HIS A 103 9.70 -17.14 -18.58
C HIS A 103 10.27 -15.73 -18.24
N LEU A 104 10.18 -14.77 -19.17
CA LEU A 104 10.43 -13.36 -18.89
C LEU A 104 9.12 -12.67 -18.57
N ASP A 105 8.92 -12.28 -17.32
CA ASP A 105 7.73 -11.56 -16.86
C ASP A 105 8.11 -10.13 -16.46
N LEU A 106 7.39 -9.16 -17.03
CA LEU A 106 7.55 -7.75 -16.74
C LEU A 106 6.31 -7.23 -16.02
N GLN A 107 6.50 -6.30 -15.11
CA GLN A 107 5.41 -5.65 -14.38
C GLN A 107 5.72 -4.17 -14.19
N ILE A 108 4.72 -3.34 -14.41
CA ILE A 108 4.68 -1.95 -13.98
C ILE A 108 3.45 -1.75 -13.10
N GLU A 109 3.61 -0.97 -12.04
CA GLU A 109 2.54 -0.66 -11.11
C GLU A 109 2.66 0.80 -10.66
N TYR A 110 1.53 1.47 -10.56
CA TYR A 110 1.41 2.81 -10.01
C TYR A 110 0.47 2.79 -8.81
N ASN A 111 0.96 3.32 -7.69
CA ASN A 111 0.22 3.47 -6.44
C ASN A 111 0.13 4.94 -6.06
N THR A 112 -1.00 5.35 -5.56
CA THR A 112 -1.16 6.69 -5.00
C THR A 112 -2.25 6.71 -3.94
N VAL A 113 -2.00 7.46 -2.89
CA VAL A 113 -2.94 7.66 -1.79
C VAL A 113 -2.97 9.15 -1.45
N ARG A 114 -4.18 9.71 -1.37
CA ARG A 114 -4.36 11.11 -1.02
C ARG A 114 -3.98 11.39 0.44
N PRO A 115 -3.66 12.68 0.75
CA PRO A 115 -3.47 13.12 2.13
C PRO A 115 -4.64 12.72 3.04
N TYR A 116 -4.35 12.42 4.29
CA TYR A 116 -5.30 12.08 5.35
C TYR A 116 -6.09 10.77 5.15
N THR A 117 -5.95 10.09 4.01
CA THR A 117 -6.55 8.77 3.80
C THR A 117 -6.04 7.80 4.87
N TYR A 118 -6.92 6.94 5.37
CA TYR A 118 -6.66 6.00 6.49
C TYR A 118 -6.58 6.63 7.88
N SER A 119 -6.48 7.95 7.97
CA SER A 119 -6.47 8.64 9.26
C SER A 119 -7.90 8.94 9.71
N HIS A 120 -8.26 8.46 10.90
CA HIS A 120 -9.57 8.71 11.50
C HIS A 120 -9.43 8.74 13.03
N GLY A 121 -10.01 9.74 13.66
CA GLY A 121 -10.02 9.83 15.10
C GLY A 121 -10.64 11.12 15.59
N ARG A 122 -11.13 11.06 16.81
CA ARG A 122 -11.52 12.24 17.60
C ARG A 122 -10.42 12.52 18.61
N GLU A 123 -10.26 13.78 18.97
CA GLU A 123 -9.54 14.18 20.17
C GLU A 123 -10.20 13.50 21.38
N LEU A 124 -9.59 12.42 21.85
CA LEU A 124 -9.90 11.87 23.15
C LEU A 124 -8.98 12.56 24.16
N SER A 125 -9.55 13.01 25.26
CA SER A 125 -8.91 13.83 26.28
C SER A 125 -7.62 13.26 26.89
N VAL A 126 -7.30 12.01 26.66
CA VAL A 126 -6.13 11.33 27.24
C VAL A 126 -4.92 11.30 26.29
N PHE A 127 -5.16 11.27 24.95
CA PHE A 127 -4.12 11.30 23.93
C PHE A 127 -4.63 12.12 22.74
N PRO A 128 -4.60 13.46 22.82
CA PRO A 128 -5.19 14.33 21.79
C PRO A 128 -4.53 14.20 20.41
N GLU A 129 -3.31 13.69 20.34
CA GLU A 129 -2.52 13.59 19.11
C GLU A 129 -2.63 12.23 18.42
N ALA A 130 -3.20 11.21 19.05
CA ALA A 130 -3.28 9.86 18.51
C ALA A 130 -4.65 9.54 17.92
N SER A 131 -4.69 9.17 16.66
CA SER A 131 -5.89 8.63 16.03
C SER A 131 -6.16 7.21 16.50
N THR A 132 -7.37 6.98 17.05
CA THR A 132 -7.76 5.68 17.62
C THR A 132 -8.44 4.75 16.65
N ALA A 133 -8.86 5.24 15.47
CA ALA A 133 -9.56 4.47 14.45
C ALA A 133 -8.89 4.56 13.07
N SER A 134 -7.62 4.92 13.01
CA SER A 134 -6.84 4.86 11.77
C SER A 134 -6.66 3.43 11.31
N TYR A 135 -6.56 3.24 9.99
CA TYR A 135 -6.33 1.93 9.37
C TYR A 135 -4.90 1.43 9.64
N SER A 136 -4.67 1.06 10.88
CA SER A 136 -3.36 0.67 11.42
C SER A 136 -3.48 -0.48 12.41
N HIS A 137 -2.38 -1.19 12.63
CA HIS A 137 -2.22 -2.20 13.67
C HIS A 137 -0.84 -2.08 14.30
N ASN A 138 -0.76 -2.10 15.64
CA ASN A 138 0.49 -1.91 16.38
C ASN A 138 1.29 -0.69 15.90
N SER A 139 0.63 0.45 15.71
CA SER A 139 1.21 1.70 15.22
C SER A 139 1.86 1.60 13.81
N GLN A 140 1.44 0.65 13.01
CA GLN A 140 1.89 0.49 11.63
C GLN A 140 0.71 0.57 10.66
N PRO A 141 0.84 1.28 9.52
CA PRO A 141 -0.17 1.28 8.48
C PRO A 141 -0.44 -0.13 7.94
N LEU A 142 -1.74 -0.47 7.77
CA LEU A 142 -2.14 -1.77 7.22
C LEU A 142 -2.17 -1.79 5.70
N ALA A 143 -2.40 -0.65 5.04
CA ALA A 143 -2.54 -0.59 3.60
C ALA A 143 -1.20 -0.51 2.87
N HIS A 144 -0.38 0.48 3.20
CA HIS A 144 0.90 0.72 2.53
C HIS A 144 1.95 1.25 3.53
N PRO A 145 3.23 0.82 3.45
CA PRO A 145 4.27 1.27 4.38
C PRO A 145 4.50 2.77 4.41
N LEU A 146 4.24 3.49 3.31
CA LEU A 146 4.35 4.95 3.24
C LEU A 146 3.15 5.68 3.89
N GLY A 147 2.15 4.97 4.39
CA GLY A 147 0.95 5.57 4.96
C GLY A 147 0.05 6.17 3.90
N ALA A 148 -0.12 7.49 3.92
CA ALA A 148 -0.89 8.25 2.94
C ALA A 148 -0.04 9.35 2.29
N ASN A 149 -0.64 10.21 1.46
CA ASN A 149 0.02 11.38 0.86
C ASN A 149 1.23 11.03 -0.01
N PHE A 150 1.13 10.01 -0.87
CA PHE A 150 2.24 9.55 -1.71
C PHE A 150 1.81 9.17 -3.13
N LYS A 151 2.80 9.14 -4.02
CA LYS A 151 2.76 8.55 -5.37
C LYS A 151 3.96 7.62 -5.52
N GLU A 152 3.74 6.45 -6.14
CA GLU A 152 4.79 5.46 -6.31
C GLU A 152 4.66 4.76 -7.66
N VAL A 153 5.80 4.48 -8.29
CA VAL A 153 5.92 3.62 -9.46
C VAL A 153 6.84 2.46 -9.12
N LEU A 154 6.34 1.25 -9.36
CA LEU A 154 7.11 0.01 -9.23
C LEU A 154 7.32 -0.62 -10.59
N LEU A 155 8.54 -1.03 -10.86
CA LEU A 155 8.91 -1.82 -12.03
C LEU A 155 9.52 -3.13 -11.54
N SER A 156 9.14 -4.24 -12.15
CA SER A 156 9.71 -5.55 -11.86
C SER A 156 9.94 -6.34 -13.14
N ALA A 157 11.08 -7.00 -13.22
CA ALA A 157 11.38 -7.99 -14.24
C ALA A 157 11.79 -9.29 -13.55
N LYS A 158 11.17 -10.39 -13.91
CA LYS A 158 11.53 -11.74 -13.46
C LYS A 158 11.88 -12.57 -14.66
N TYR A 159 12.99 -13.29 -14.58
CA TYR A 159 13.46 -14.14 -15.66
C TYR A 159 14.00 -15.46 -15.15
N GLN A 160 13.43 -16.54 -15.59
CA GLN A 160 13.99 -17.87 -15.39
C GLN A 160 14.74 -18.29 -16.64
N TRP A 161 16.06 -18.13 -16.62
CA TRP A 161 16.91 -18.45 -17.78
C TRP A 161 17.01 -19.97 -18.03
N SER A 162 16.98 -20.76 -16.98
CA SER A 162 16.97 -22.23 -17.04
C SER A 162 16.32 -22.80 -15.79
N ASP A 163 16.18 -24.11 -15.71
CA ASP A 163 15.63 -24.79 -14.52
C ASP A 163 16.37 -24.44 -13.21
N LYS A 164 17.59 -23.92 -13.30
CA LYS A 164 18.45 -23.63 -12.15
C LYS A 164 18.72 -22.14 -11.92
N PHE A 165 18.54 -21.27 -12.92
CA PHE A 165 18.89 -19.85 -12.83
C PHE A 165 17.66 -18.97 -12.84
N TYR A 166 17.53 -18.15 -11.80
CA TYR A 166 16.45 -17.20 -11.61
C TYR A 166 17.02 -15.80 -11.39
N PHE A 167 16.45 -14.81 -12.06
CA PHE A 167 16.84 -13.42 -11.93
C PHE A 167 15.61 -12.57 -11.63
N GLN A 168 15.79 -11.59 -10.75
CA GLN A 168 14.75 -10.59 -10.50
C GLN A 168 15.38 -9.20 -10.39
N GLY A 169 14.94 -8.28 -11.24
CA GLY A 169 15.19 -6.85 -11.13
C GLY A 169 13.97 -6.15 -10.55
N ARG A 170 14.17 -5.16 -9.68
CA ARG A 170 13.11 -4.30 -9.13
C ARG A 170 13.58 -2.85 -9.10
N MET A 171 12.70 -1.94 -9.50
CA MET A 171 12.92 -0.50 -9.36
C MET A 171 11.68 0.10 -8.69
N MET A 172 11.88 1.03 -7.78
CA MET A 172 10.83 1.77 -7.10
C MET A 172 11.20 3.24 -7.10
N PHE A 173 10.24 4.05 -7.47
CA PHE A 173 10.31 5.51 -7.38
C PHE A 173 9.09 5.99 -6.59
N SER A 174 9.32 6.53 -5.42
CA SER A 174 8.26 7.03 -4.56
C SER A 174 8.50 8.49 -4.23
N LYS A 175 7.43 9.26 -4.23
CA LYS A 175 7.39 10.64 -3.77
C LYS A 175 6.26 10.78 -2.76
N TYR A 176 6.57 11.26 -1.58
CA TYR A 176 5.58 11.52 -0.54
C TYR A 176 5.88 12.84 0.17
N GLY A 177 4.84 13.39 0.80
CA GLY A 177 4.98 14.60 1.58
C GLY A 177 4.98 14.26 3.06
N GLU A 178 6.05 14.58 3.78
CA GLU A 178 6.17 14.33 5.20
C GLU A 178 5.48 15.42 6.02
N ASP A 179 5.01 15.03 7.19
CA ASP A 179 4.53 15.94 8.21
C ASP A 179 5.72 16.57 8.95
N GLY A 180 5.64 17.86 9.25
CA GLY A 180 6.60 18.55 10.08
C GLY A 180 6.42 18.26 11.58
N PRO A 181 7.27 18.79 12.45
CA PRO A 181 7.12 18.62 13.89
C PRO A 181 5.81 19.20 14.45
N GLU A 182 5.30 20.27 13.83
CA GLU A 182 4.06 20.96 14.23
C GLU A 182 3.02 20.97 13.09
N ASP A 183 3.34 20.33 11.96
CA ASP A 183 2.50 20.33 10.76
C ASP A 183 1.90 18.95 10.51
N ASN A 184 0.66 18.94 10.04
CA ASN A 184 -0.01 17.72 9.59
C ASN A 184 -0.47 17.89 8.13
N PHE A 185 0.29 17.35 7.20
CA PHE A 185 0.01 17.30 5.78
C PHE A 185 -0.68 16.00 5.34
N GLY A 186 -0.94 15.10 6.31
CA GLY A 186 -1.71 13.89 6.11
C GLY A 186 -0.93 12.68 5.59
N ASN A 187 0.37 12.60 5.87
CA ASN A 187 1.18 11.42 5.60
C ASN A 187 1.09 10.40 6.73
N ASN A 188 1.31 10.85 7.97
CA ASN A 188 1.23 10.00 9.14
C ASN A 188 -0.23 9.72 9.51
N ILE A 189 -0.70 8.55 9.16
CA ILE A 189 -2.08 8.12 9.39
C ILE A 189 -2.45 8.00 10.88
N LEU A 190 -1.48 8.01 11.78
CA LEU A 190 -1.71 7.96 13.22
C LEU A 190 -2.05 9.33 13.82
N LEU A 191 -1.77 10.42 13.09
CA LEU A 191 -2.17 11.75 13.49
C LEU A 191 -3.66 11.98 13.25
N VAL A 192 -4.30 12.69 14.19
CA VAL A 192 -5.70 13.08 14.03
C VAL A 192 -5.83 14.15 12.96
N ASN A 193 -6.81 14.01 12.10
CA ASN A 193 -7.05 14.92 10.98
C ASN A 193 -7.62 16.29 11.40
N THR A 194 -7.95 16.50 12.69
CA THR A 194 -8.34 17.80 13.23
C THR A 194 -7.18 18.80 13.26
N GLY A 195 -5.92 18.31 13.39
CA GLY A 195 -4.70 19.13 13.33
C GLY A 195 -4.19 19.41 11.92
N ARG A 196 -5.00 19.24 10.87
CA ARG A 196 -4.60 19.46 9.48
C ARG A 196 -4.26 20.92 9.18
N ASN A 197 -3.31 21.12 8.29
CA ASN A 197 -2.84 22.46 7.94
C ASN A 197 -3.85 23.24 7.08
N MET A 198 -4.67 22.56 6.25
CA MET A 198 -5.62 23.24 5.36
C MET A 198 -6.84 22.37 5.05
N ASP A 199 -7.97 23.02 4.83
CA ASP A 199 -9.23 22.37 4.45
C ASP A 199 -9.33 22.14 2.93
N PHE A 200 -8.80 23.06 2.13
CA PHE A 200 -8.86 23.04 0.67
C PHE A 200 -7.45 23.17 0.07
N GLY A 201 -7.33 22.88 -1.22
CA GLY A 201 -6.06 22.95 -1.91
C GLY A 201 -5.11 21.78 -1.63
N ASN A 202 -5.61 20.71 -1.01
CA ASN A 202 -4.78 19.54 -0.73
C ASN A 202 -4.43 18.77 -2.01
N GLU A 203 -3.13 18.53 -2.19
CA GLU A 203 -2.57 17.77 -3.29
C GLU A 203 -1.78 16.56 -2.78
N THR A 204 -1.69 15.51 -3.59
CA THR A 204 -0.92 14.32 -3.21
C THR A 204 0.58 14.58 -3.27
N ALA A 205 1.30 14.18 -2.23
CA ALA A 205 2.70 14.45 -1.93
C ALA A 205 2.96 15.91 -1.54
N GLN A 206 2.02 16.51 -0.81
CA GLN A 206 2.16 17.85 -0.21
C GLN A 206 2.97 17.81 1.10
N GLY A 207 3.46 18.95 1.57
CA GLY A 207 4.28 19.06 2.76
C GLY A 207 5.77 18.97 2.46
N PHE A 208 6.59 18.52 3.40
CA PHE A 208 8.03 18.34 3.19
C PHE A 208 8.28 17.16 2.26
N GLN A 209 8.70 17.44 1.05
CA GLN A 209 8.79 16.41 0.02
C GLN A 209 9.97 15.47 0.26
N THR A 210 9.71 14.19 0.11
CA THR A 210 10.72 13.13 0.13
C THR A 210 10.58 12.27 -1.10
N GLU A 211 11.71 12.09 -1.79
CA GLU A 211 11.83 11.22 -2.96
C GLU A 211 12.70 10.00 -2.63
N ILE A 212 12.19 8.82 -2.95
CA ILE A 212 12.93 7.57 -2.77
C ILE A 212 13.11 6.92 -4.13
N MET A 213 14.35 6.57 -4.43
CA MET A 213 14.70 5.65 -5.53
C MET A 213 15.30 4.38 -4.94
N MET A 214 14.78 3.24 -5.33
CA MET A 214 15.32 1.93 -4.95
C MET A 214 15.55 1.08 -6.20
N LEU A 215 16.74 0.49 -6.30
CA LEU A 215 17.11 -0.46 -7.34
C LEU A 215 17.53 -1.76 -6.63
N GLY A 216 16.85 -2.84 -6.95
CA GLY A 216 17.15 -4.17 -6.42
C GLY A 216 17.42 -5.16 -7.53
N PHE A 217 18.41 -6.02 -7.33
CA PHE A 217 18.69 -7.14 -8.21
C PHE A 217 18.95 -8.38 -7.36
N ASN A 218 18.29 -9.48 -7.71
CA ASN A 218 18.52 -10.80 -7.12
C ASN A 218 18.87 -11.78 -8.24
N ALA A 219 19.88 -12.61 -8.01
CA ALA A 219 20.21 -13.76 -8.82
C ALA A 219 20.26 -15.00 -7.94
N SER A 220 19.52 -16.04 -8.30
CA SER A 220 19.45 -17.30 -7.57
C SER A 220 19.91 -18.45 -8.46
N TYR A 221 20.82 -19.27 -7.95
CA TYR A 221 21.25 -20.51 -8.58
C TYR A 221 20.85 -21.72 -7.75
N GLN A 222 20.07 -22.62 -8.31
CA GLN A 222 19.67 -23.86 -7.67
C GLN A 222 20.80 -24.90 -7.73
N LEU A 223 21.47 -25.12 -6.59
CA LEU A 223 22.54 -26.12 -6.45
C LEU A 223 21.98 -27.53 -6.55
N MET A 224 20.94 -27.81 -5.79
CA MET A 224 20.18 -29.05 -5.77
C MET A 224 18.74 -28.77 -5.33
N TYR A 225 17.88 -29.74 -5.31
CA TYR A 225 16.50 -29.58 -4.86
C TYR A 225 16.42 -28.88 -3.50
N ASN A 226 15.67 -27.77 -3.43
CA ASN A 226 15.49 -26.92 -2.23
C ASN A 226 16.74 -26.14 -1.74
N TYR A 227 17.90 -26.23 -2.39
CA TYR A 227 19.11 -25.48 -2.02
C TYR A 227 19.45 -24.45 -3.10
N TYR A 228 19.58 -23.20 -2.70
CA TYR A 228 19.85 -22.08 -3.59
C TYR A 228 21.03 -21.24 -3.09
N LEU A 229 21.87 -20.81 -4.00
CA LEU A 229 22.85 -19.75 -3.79
C LEU A 229 22.24 -18.45 -4.30
N ASP A 230 22.06 -17.48 -3.42
CA ASP A 230 21.41 -16.21 -3.73
C ASP A 230 22.44 -15.08 -3.64
N LEU A 231 22.45 -14.22 -4.68
CA LEU A 231 23.15 -12.94 -4.70
C LEU A 231 22.10 -11.84 -4.69
N ASP A 232 22.14 -10.95 -3.70
CA ASP A 232 21.28 -9.78 -3.60
C ASP A 232 22.12 -8.51 -3.68
N VAL A 233 21.67 -7.56 -4.51
CA VAL A 233 22.21 -6.22 -4.62
C VAL A 233 21.10 -5.22 -4.44
N LEU A 234 21.27 -4.27 -3.55
CA LEU A 234 20.32 -3.19 -3.31
C LEU A 234 21.02 -1.84 -3.29
N TYR A 235 20.49 -0.91 -4.05
CA TYR A 235 20.80 0.49 -3.95
C TYR A 235 19.52 1.27 -3.59
N ARG A 236 19.56 2.10 -2.55
CA ARG A 236 18.46 2.97 -2.15
C ARG A 236 18.99 4.36 -1.88
N LYS A 237 18.41 5.34 -2.55
CA LYS A 237 18.62 6.75 -2.26
C LYS A 237 17.31 7.35 -1.76
N SER A 238 17.38 8.07 -0.65
CA SER A 238 16.27 8.84 -0.10
C SER A 238 16.73 10.29 0.01
N ASP A 239 16.03 11.19 -0.65
CA ASP A 239 16.29 12.64 -0.66
C ASP A 239 15.07 13.34 -0.05
N SER A 240 15.27 14.03 1.07
CA SER A 240 14.19 14.65 1.84
C SER A 240 14.51 16.12 2.10
N GLU A 241 13.51 16.98 2.03
CA GLU A 241 13.61 18.37 2.47
C GLU A 241 13.95 18.48 3.96
N LEU A 242 13.63 17.43 4.75
CA LEU A 242 14.11 17.28 6.11
C LEU A 242 15.53 16.68 6.08
N THR A 243 16.56 17.51 6.08
CA THR A 243 17.98 17.13 5.91
C THR A 243 18.46 15.97 6.76
N SER A 244 17.86 15.73 7.93
CA SER A 244 18.16 14.61 8.81
C SER A 244 17.78 13.23 8.23
N LYS A 245 17.00 13.20 7.15
CA LYS A 245 16.50 11.97 6.52
C LYS A 245 17.13 11.68 5.15
N GLN A 246 18.21 12.35 4.79
CA GLN A 246 18.97 12.02 3.57
C GLN A 246 19.80 10.76 3.83
N ILE A 247 19.47 9.69 3.10
CA ILE A 247 20.08 8.37 3.30
C ILE A 247 20.43 7.78 1.93
N ASP A 248 21.67 7.33 1.81
CA ASP A 248 22.16 6.54 0.68
C ASP A 248 22.61 5.17 1.20
N THR A 249 21.97 4.12 0.72
CA THR A 249 22.20 2.73 1.16
C THR A 249 22.65 1.88 0.00
N LYS A 250 23.78 1.17 0.18
CA LYS A 250 24.26 0.16 -0.74
C LYS A 250 24.41 -1.14 0.03
N TYR A 251 23.82 -2.20 -0.48
CA TYR A 251 23.85 -3.50 0.16
C TYR A 251 24.14 -4.58 -0.88
N ILE A 252 25.07 -5.47 -0.56
CA ILE A 252 25.38 -6.65 -1.35
C ILE A 252 25.44 -7.83 -0.38
N SER A 253 24.75 -8.90 -0.72
CA SER A 253 24.70 -10.12 0.08
C SER A 253 24.86 -11.35 -0.80
N LEU A 254 25.57 -12.33 -0.30
CA LEU A 254 25.67 -13.68 -0.82
C LEU A 254 25.19 -14.65 0.25
N GLY A 255 24.22 -15.47 -0.05
CA GLY A 255 23.59 -16.35 0.91
C GLY A 255 23.31 -17.75 0.38
N LEU A 256 23.23 -18.71 1.28
CA LEU A 256 22.69 -20.04 1.03
C LEU A 256 21.27 -20.09 1.60
N ARG A 257 20.30 -20.34 0.73
CA ARG A 257 18.89 -20.49 1.11
C ARG A 257 18.46 -21.95 0.99
N VAL A 258 17.89 -22.48 2.06
CA VAL A 258 17.37 -23.84 2.09
C VAL A 258 15.87 -23.80 2.37
N ASN A 259 15.06 -24.33 1.46
CA ASN A 259 13.62 -24.46 1.63
C ASN A 259 13.34 -25.84 2.25
N MET A 260 13.22 -25.89 3.56
CA MET A 260 12.84 -27.12 4.27
C MET A 260 11.32 -27.18 4.41
N GLY A 261 10.72 -28.32 4.06
CA GLY A 261 9.31 -28.60 4.38
C GLY A 261 9.14 -28.61 5.92
N ARG A 262 8.07 -27.96 6.41
CA ARG A 262 7.65 -28.17 7.79
C ARG A 262 7.08 -29.60 7.88
N GLU A 263 7.78 -30.51 8.57
CA GLU A 263 7.12 -31.68 9.11
C GLU A 263 6.25 -31.21 10.29
N GLN A 264 4.94 -31.27 10.14
CA GLN A 264 4.04 -31.24 11.29
C GLN A 264 4.22 -32.56 12.02
N LEU A 265 4.86 -32.50 13.16
CA LEU A 265 4.82 -33.59 14.11
C LEU A 265 3.51 -33.45 14.89
N ASP A 266 2.51 -34.21 14.48
CA ASP A 266 1.27 -34.37 15.23
C ASP A 266 1.57 -35.22 16.48
N TYR A 267 1.69 -34.56 17.64
CA TYR A 267 1.67 -35.22 18.95
C TYR A 267 0.39 -34.87 19.69
#